data_9f179bb67cedeb32039c9a05459580a7
#
_entry.id   9f179bb67cedeb32039c9a05459580a7
#
_cell.length_a   1.000
_cell.length_b   1.000
_cell.length_c   1.000
_cell.angle_alpha   90.00
_cell.angle_beta   90.00
_cell.angle_gamma   90.00
#
_symmetry.space_group_name_H-M   'P 1'
#
loop_
_entity.id
_entity.type
_entity.pdbx_description
1 polymer ?
#
loop_
_entity_poly.entity_id
_entity_poly.type
_entity_poly.pdbx_seq_one_letter_code
_entity_poly.pdbx_strand_id
1 'polypeptide(L)'
;MTKRIKNSLIYGFCFLSILLFNGCPDAEEEEIEEEFIVPIIKPNGSEQYINLSSDFIFDQNELRTFELKLPEKDLEKIDSDPTAEQYVEGMLIFEGDTISPVGIRYKGSVGAWVGCVDGPNLFEPSGKKICTKLSTKIKINWKGRNERFYDLKKLQFHAQNLDKSHLRERLGYWLFKAMGVETSRSVHARLVINGEFSGLYALTEQIDGAFTDYHFDDKDGNLYKEVWPLYMDGKPMNSQSLISALKTNEDDNPSTDIISGFADKLSSAEISDIPNIISEYMDINKIISLAVVDRTIRHDDGFLHWYCDEGGCYSHNFYWYEEPNKKKVNLIPWDLDNAFENIIKNANPVTPIADKWGKTSNNCKPFPYESFGLFQWSAACDKLTGGWATHKELYSELKEKFIKGPFAASNVNALLATWSEQIRPVVKEAQDKNTWDQLSVQQWESNLYELVDQLDFARNKK
;
A
#
# COMPACT_ATOMS: atom_id res chain seq x y z
N MET A 1 16.36 32.06 -9.47
CA MET A 1 15.35 31.06 -9.91
C MET A 1 14.37 30.69 -8.81
N THR A 2 14.12 31.58 -7.85
CA THR A 2 13.40 31.26 -6.59
C THR A 2 12.09 32.05 -6.42
N LYS A 3 11.46 32.49 -7.50
CA LYS A 3 10.27 33.36 -7.42
C LYS A 3 8.99 32.81 -8.06
N ARG A 4 8.99 31.59 -8.64
CA ARG A 4 7.81 31.03 -9.33
C ARG A 4 6.99 29.99 -8.55
N ILE A 5 7.50 29.48 -7.43
CA ILE A 5 6.85 28.39 -6.69
C ILE A 5 5.94 28.89 -5.56
N LYS A 6 6.11 30.14 -5.10
CA LYS A 6 5.30 30.68 -4.00
C LYS A 6 3.85 31.02 -4.35
N ASN A 7 3.48 31.04 -5.63
CA ASN A 7 2.15 31.52 -6.04
C ASN A 7 1.11 30.44 -6.38
N SER A 8 1.44 29.15 -6.36
CA SER A 8 0.48 28.11 -6.72
C SER A 8 -0.27 27.49 -5.54
N LEU A 9 0.15 27.70 -4.31
CA LEU A 9 -0.47 27.11 -3.12
C LEU A 9 -1.28 28.08 -2.25
N ILE A 10 -1.28 29.39 -2.57
CA ILE A 10 -1.93 30.44 -1.74
C ILE A 10 -3.21 31.01 -2.36
N TYR A 11 -3.58 30.66 -3.62
CA TYR A 11 -4.74 31.24 -4.27
C TYR A 11 -5.89 30.22 -4.51
N GLY A 12 -6.32 29.60 -3.46
CA GLY A 12 -7.53 28.77 -3.42
C GLY A 12 -8.66 29.34 -2.56
N PHE A 13 -8.54 30.56 -2.08
CA PHE A 13 -9.66 31.23 -1.36
C PHE A 13 -9.82 32.67 -1.82
N CYS A 14 -11.07 32.98 -2.19
CA CYS A 14 -11.66 34.25 -2.64
C CYS A 14 -11.51 34.58 -4.14
N PHE A 15 -12.59 34.41 -4.90
CA PHE A 15 -13.34 35.55 -5.42
C PHE A 15 -14.61 35.11 -6.15
N LEU A 16 -15.70 35.34 -5.50
CA LEU A 16 -17.02 35.48 -6.11
C LEU A 16 -17.10 36.90 -6.66
N SER A 17 -17.10 37.11 -7.95
CA SER A 17 -17.61 38.34 -8.58
C SER A 17 -18.06 38.05 -9.98
N ILE A 18 -19.34 38.32 -10.14
CA ILE A 18 -20.18 38.38 -11.32
C ILE A 18 -19.59 39.32 -12.37
N LEU A 19 -19.51 38.89 -13.62
CA LEU A 19 -19.74 39.76 -14.78
C LEU A 19 -20.27 38.96 -15.97
N LEU A 20 -21.45 39.36 -16.41
CA LEU A 20 -22.13 39.01 -17.66
C LEU A 20 -21.30 39.45 -18.86
N PHE A 21 -21.24 38.63 -19.91
CA PHE A 21 -21.55 39.06 -21.30
C PHE A 21 -21.42 37.91 -22.31
N ASN A 22 -22.56 37.62 -22.94
CA ASN A 22 -22.85 37.21 -24.32
C ASN A 22 -21.95 36.23 -25.10
N GLY A 23 -22.48 35.07 -25.34
CA GLY A 23 -22.84 34.53 -26.65
C GLY A 23 -21.74 34.06 -27.59
N CYS A 24 -21.61 32.73 -27.73
CA CYS A 24 -21.48 32.00 -29.00
C CYS A 24 -21.23 30.50 -28.77
N PRO A 25 -21.27 29.61 -29.73
CA PRO A 25 -22.26 28.54 -29.73
C PRO A 25 -21.76 27.20 -29.19
N ASP A 26 -22.68 26.36 -28.84
CA ASP A 26 -22.66 24.97 -28.47
C ASP A 26 -21.34 24.22 -28.75
N ALA A 27 -20.46 24.19 -27.75
CA ALA A 27 -19.60 23.06 -27.50
C ALA A 27 -20.40 22.14 -26.56
N GLU A 28 -20.69 20.94 -26.99
CA GLU A 28 -21.16 19.87 -26.13
C GLU A 28 -20.17 19.76 -24.95
N GLU A 29 -20.54 20.27 -23.79
CA GLU A 29 -19.88 19.96 -22.53
C GLU A 29 -20.14 18.47 -22.33
N GLU A 30 -19.14 17.64 -22.62
CA GLU A 30 -19.09 16.29 -22.05
C GLU A 30 -19.18 16.47 -20.54
N GLU A 31 -20.34 16.14 -19.98
CA GLU A 31 -20.51 15.95 -18.54
C GLU A 31 -19.45 14.93 -18.09
N ILE A 32 -18.38 15.43 -17.49
CA ILE A 32 -17.43 14.60 -16.74
C ILE A 32 -18.24 14.07 -15.56
N GLU A 33 -18.67 12.83 -15.65
CA GLU A 33 -19.35 12.12 -14.57
C GLU A 33 -18.57 12.34 -13.27
N GLU A 34 -19.21 12.95 -12.27
CA GLU A 34 -18.68 13.20 -10.92
C GLU A 34 -18.40 11.91 -10.11
N GLU A 35 -18.27 10.75 -10.76
CA GLU A 35 -18.24 9.40 -10.21
C GLU A 35 -16.94 9.05 -9.46
N PHE A 36 -15.95 9.96 -9.40
CA PHE A 36 -14.64 9.68 -8.80
C PHE A 36 -14.40 10.25 -7.41
N ILE A 37 -15.34 10.97 -6.84
CA ILE A 37 -15.29 11.36 -5.44
C ILE A 37 -15.99 10.25 -4.64
N VAL A 38 -15.21 9.35 -4.04
CA VAL A 38 -15.75 8.43 -3.04
C VAL A 38 -16.33 9.29 -1.91
N PRO A 39 -17.65 9.30 -1.69
CA PRO A 39 -18.21 10.07 -0.60
C PRO A 39 -17.62 9.55 0.71
N ILE A 40 -16.98 10.43 1.46
CA ILE A 40 -16.46 10.12 2.78
C ILE A 40 -17.66 10.09 3.71
N ILE A 41 -18.18 8.90 3.99
CA ILE A 41 -19.34 8.72 4.87
C ILE A 41 -18.81 8.77 6.29
N LYS A 42 -19.17 9.84 7.03
CA LYS A 42 -18.94 9.87 8.49
C LYS A 42 -19.86 8.83 9.12
N PRO A 43 -19.34 7.98 10.04
CA PRO A 43 -20.20 7.11 10.83
C PRO A 43 -21.22 7.95 11.58
N ASN A 44 -22.48 7.54 11.53
CA ASN A 44 -23.51 8.18 12.36
C ASN A 44 -23.13 7.93 13.82
N GLY A 45 -22.87 9.00 14.58
CA GLY A 45 -22.43 8.93 15.95
C GLY A 45 -23.31 7.98 16.79
N SER A 46 -22.79 6.81 17.10
CA SER A 46 -23.35 5.90 18.06
C SER A 46 -22.47 5.90 19.31
N GLU A 47 -23.06 5.79 20.46
CA GLU A 47 -22.36 5.83 21.75
C GLU A 47 -21.54 4.56 22.07
N GLN A 48 -21.53 3.55 21.17
CA GLN A 48 -20.81 2.28 21.35
C GLN A 48 -19.82 2.04 20.22
N TYR A 49 -18.64 2.64 20.31
CA TYR A 49 -17.59 2.59 19.31
C TYR A 49 -17.10 1.16 18.99
N ILE A 50 -17.08 0.26 19.94
CA ILE A 50 -16.60 -1.13 19.75
C ILE A 50 -17.46 -1.89 18.75
N ASN A 51 -18.72 -1.56 18.60
CA ASN A 51 -19.70 -2.22 17.73
C ASN A 51 -19.86 -1.55 16.35
N LEU A 52 -19.11 -0.49 16.06
CA LEU A 52 -19.10 0.12 14.74
C LEU A 52 -18.21 -0.69 13.79
N SER A 53 -18.50 -0.57 12.49
CA SER A 53 -17.66 -1.20 11.46
C SER A 53 -16.26 -0.57 11.42
N SER A 54 -15.33 -1.25 10.77
CA SER A 54 -13.97 -0.76 10.56
C SER A 54 -13.88 0.53 9.74
N ASP A 55 -14.96 0.95 9.08
CA ASP A 55 -15.04 2.26 8.43
C ASP A 55 -14.84 3.42 9.40
N PHE A 56 -15.27 3.25 10.67
CA PHE A 56 -15.00 4.24 11.70
C PHE A 56 -13.49 4.45 11.92
N ILE A 57 -12.72 3.36 11.93
CA ILE A 57 -11.25 3.40 12.11
C ILE A 57 -10.56 4.00 10.90
N PHE A 58 -11.06 3.69 9.68
CA PHE A 58 -10.46 4.12 8.43
C PHE A 58 -11.14 5.34 7.79
N ASP A 59 -11.85 6.15 8.59
CA ASP A 59 -12.44 7.40 8.13
C ASP A 59 -11.33 8.38 7.69
N GLN A 60 -11.35 8.75 6.41
CA GLN A 60 -10.35 9.62 5.80
C GLN A 60 -10.36 11.06 6.34
N ASN A 61 -11.44 11.46 7.03
CA ASN A 61 -11.55 12.81 7.59
C ASN A 61 -11.01 12.95 9.01
N GLU A 62 -10.73 11.85 9.68
CA GLU A 62 -10.38 11.83 11.09
C GLU A 62 -8.92 11.43 11.30
N LEU A 63 -8.24 12.14 12.19
CA LEU A 63 -6.95 11.74 12.72
C LEU A 63 -7.14 11.29 14.16
N ARG A 64 -7.10 9.99 14.38
CA ARG A 64 -7.40 9.40 15.68
C ARG A 64 -6.16 9.17 16.51
N THR A 65 -6.34 9.23 17.84
CA THR A 65 -5.28 8.89 18.80
C THR A 65 -5.50 7.49 19.35
N PHE A 66 -4.43 6.70 19.35
CA PHE A 66 -4.38 5.39 20.00
C PHE A 66 -3.32 5.44 21.09
N GLU A 67 -3.61 4.86 22.24
CA GLU A 67 -2.65 4.72 23.33
C GLU A 67 -2.42 3.23 23.63
N LEU A 68 -1.16 2.84 23.73
CA LEU A 68 -0.74 1.52 24.18
C LEU A 68 -0.19 1.62 25.58
N LYS A 69 -0.60 0.71 26.46
CA LYS A 69 -0.01 0.54 27.79
C LYS A 69 0.51 -0.88 27.95
N LEU A 70 1.76 -0.99 28.33
CA LEU A 70 2.41 -2.27 28.61
C LEU A 70 3.42 -2.10 29.75
N PRO A 71 3.74 -3.19 30.49
CA PRO A 71 4.75 -3.15 31.53
C PRO A 71 6.09 -2.67 30.97
N GLU A 72 6.81 -1.83 31.72
CA GLU A 72 8.09 -1.26 31.29
C GLU A 72 9.09 -2.34 30.87
N LYS A 73 9.21 -3.42 31.67
CA LYS A 73 10.05 -4.57 31.37
C LYS A 73 9.74 -5.23 30.02
N ASP A 74 8.48 -5.18 29.56
CA ASP A 74 8.03 -5.77 28.31
C ASP A 74 8.32 -4.81 27.15
N LEU A 75 8.22 -3.50 27.38
CA LEU A 75 8.68 -2.48 26.44
C LEU A 75 10.19 -2.56 26.23
N GLU A 76 10.98 -2.60 27.32
CA GLU A 76 12.43 -2.80 27.26
C GLU A 76 12.81 -4.09 26.52
N LYS A 77 12.04 -5.16 26.71
CA LYS A 77 12.26 -6.44 26.03
C LYS A 77 12.13 -6.31 24.51
N ILE A 78 11.04 -5.70 24.00
CA ILE A 78 10.87 -5.53 22.56
C ILE A 78 11.80 -4.46 21.99
N ASP A 79 12.20 -3.45 22.76
CA ASP A 79 13.18 -2.44 22.38
C ASP A 79 14.60 -3.02 22.29
N SER A 80 14.92 -4.05 23.11
CA SER A 80 16.23 -4.70 23.08
C SER A 80 16.47 -5.55 21.83
N ASP A 81 15.41 -6.08 21.22
CA ASP A 81 15.46 -6.85 19.97
C ASP A 81 14.15 -6.71 19.19
N PRO A 82 13.94 -5.56 18.54
CA PRO A 82 12.71 -5.30 17.77
C PRO A 82 12.55 -6.20 16.55
N THR A 83 13.67 -6.69 15.99
CA THR A 83 13.70 -7.53 14.80
C THR A 83 13.23 -8.97 15.06
N ALA A 84 13.26 -9.42 16.33
CA ALA A 84 12.66 -10.70 16.71
C ALA A 84 11.14 -10.73 16.56
N GLU A 85 10.51 -9.58 16.37
CA GLU A 85 9.05 -9.44 16.18
C GLU A 85 8.22 -10.17 17.26
N GLN A 86 8.77 -10.24 18.48
CA GLN A 86 8.16 -10.97 19.59
C GLN A 86 6.99 -10.19 20.17
N TYR A 87 5.85 -10.85 20.32
CA TYR A 87 4.70 -10.26 21.00
C TYR A 87 4.92 -10.20 22.52
N VAL A 88 4.53 -9.06 23.10
CA VAL A 88 4.33 -8.86 24.54
C VAL A 88 2.88 -8.49 24.81
N GLU A 89 2.45 -8.64 26.06
CA GLU A 89 1.08 -8.34 26.47
C GLU A 89 0.94 -6.91 26.91
N GLY A 90 -0.16 -6.26 26.50
CA GLY A 90 -0.50 -4.92 26.90
C GLY A 90 -1.99 -4.64 26.76
N MET A 91 -2.34 -3.38 26.74
CA MET A 91 -3.70 -2.88 26.51
C MET A 91 -3.70 -1.78 25.47
N LEU A 92 -4.80 -1.68 24.75
CA LEU A 92 -5.11 -0.63 23.80
C LEU A 92 -6.19 0.28 24.42
N ILE A 93 -5.94 1.58 24.43
CA ILE A 93 -6.90 2.59 24.84
C ILE A 93 -7.25 3.43 23.60
N PHE A 94 -8.54 3.58 23.37
CA PHE A 94 -9.07 4.30 22.21
C PHE A 94 -10.41 4.90 22.54
N GLU A 95 -10.59 6.23 22.33
CA GLU A 95 -11.84 6.99 22.58
C GLU A 95 -12.42 6.79 23.99
N GLY A 96 -11.54 6.54 24.98
CA GLY A 96 -11.93 6.28 26.36
C GLY A 96 -12.18 4.80 26.70
N ASP A 97 -12.28 3.93 25.73
CA ASP A 97 -12.41 2.48 25.91
C ASP A 97 -11.03 1.81 26.08
N THR A 98 -11.01 0.72 26.86
CA THR A 98 -9.81 -0.07 27.08
C THR A 98 -10.02 -1.50 26.65
N ILE A 99 -9.16 -1.99 25.77
CA ILE A 99 -9.14 -3.38 25.31
C ILE A 99 -7.92 -4.07 25.88
N SER A 100 -8.14 -5.11 26.67
CA SER A 100 -7.09 -5.84 27.38
C SER A 100 -7.49 -7.30 27.61
N PRO A 101 -6.54 -8.26 27.49
CA PRO A 101 -5.18 -8.08 26.98
C PRO A 101 -5.14 -8.00 25.44
N VAL A 102 -4.15 -7.31 24.90
CA VAL A 102 -3.78 -7.33 23.50
C VAL A 102 -2.31 -7.73 23.34
N GLY A 103 -1.97 -8.35 22.21
CA GLY A 103 -0.57 -8.59 21.86
C GLY A 103 0.03 -7.39 21.14
N ILE A 104 1.19 -6.92 21.56
CA ILE A 104 1.89 -5.78 20.99
C ILE A 104 3.29 -6.24 20.54
N ARG A 105 3.72 -5.87 19.34
CA ARG A 105 5.08 -6.09 18.85
C ARG A 105 5.49 -5.04 17.83
N TYR A 106 6.76 -4.90 17.60
CA TYR A 106 7.24 -4.23 16.40
C TYR A 106 7.07 -5.13 15.18
N LYS A 107 7.13 -4.55 14.00
CA LYS A 107 7.03 -5.26 12.72
C LYS A 107 7.88 -4.56 11.68
N GLY A 108 8.32 -5.31 10.69
CA GLY A 108 8.99 -4.72 9.54
C GLY A 108 9.66 -5.76 8.66
N SER A 109 10.25 -5.26 7.60
CA SER A 109 11.24 -5.95 6.79
C SER A 109 12.46 -5.04 6.67
N VAL A 110 13.32 -5.29 5.73
CA VAL A 110 14.59 -4.56 5.52
C VAL A 110 14.45 -3.04 5.67
N GLY A 111 13.53 -2.41 4.94
CA GLY A 111 13.34 -0.96 4.92
C GLY A 111 12.87 -0.38 6.25
N ALA A 112 12.03 -1.10 6.98
CA ALA A 112 11.43 -0.61 8.23
C ALA A 112 12.47 -0.41 9.36
N TRP A 113 13.59 -1.13 9.32
CA TRP A 113 14.63 -1.10 10.35
C TRP A 113 15.73 -0.07 10.10
N VAL A 114 15.78 0.53 8.89
CA VAL A 114 16.82 1.48 8.51
C VAL A 114 16.83 2.67 9.45
N GLY A 115 18.00 2.91 10.08
CA GLY A 115 18.18 3.99 11.05
C GLY A 115 17.46 3.79 12.38
N CYS A 116 16.86 2.62 12.61
CA CYS A 116 16.08 2.33 13.81
C CYS A 116 16.66 1.22 14.70
N VAL A 117 17.62 0.47 14.20
CA VAL A 117 18.37 -0.53 15.00
C VAL A 117 19.86 -0.25 14.92
N ASP A 118 20.61 -0.61 15.96
CA ASP A 118 22.04 -0.33 16.07
C ASP A 118 22.95 -1.38 15.43
N GLY A 119 22.37 -2.40 14.80
CA GLY A 119 23.11 -3.43 14.05
C GLY A 119 23.58 -2.94 12.69
N PRO A 120 24.68 -3.47 12.16
CA PRO A 120 25.42 -2.90 11.05
C PRO A 120 24.89 -3.23 9.65
N ASN A 121 23.93 -4.15 9.50
CA ASN A 121 23.56 -4.68 8.19
C ASN A 121 22.15 -4.28 7.75
N LEU A 122 22.05 -3.73 6.54
CA LEU A 122 20.77 -3.36 5.93
C LEU A 122 19.87 -4.60 5.68
N PHE A 123 20.44 -5.70 5.20
CA PHE A 123 19.69 -6.91 4.84
C PHE A 123 19.51 -7.91 5.98
N GLU A 124 20.31 -7.79 7.02
CA GLU A 124 20.22 -8.61 8.22
C GLU A 124 20.16 -7.69 9.46
N PRO A 125 19.09 -6.92 9.61
CA PRO A 125 18.96 -5.97 10.69
C PRO A 125 18.92 -6.68 12.03
N SER A 126 19.61 -6.13 13.03
CA SER A 126 19.71 -6.68 14.36
C SER A 126 20.01 -5.58 15.38
N GLY A 127 20.03 -5.94 16.64
CA GLY A 127 20.38 -5.03 17.73
C GLY A 127 19.17 -4.33 18.33
N LYS A 128 19.43 -3.37 19.21
CA LYS A 128 18.38 -2.66 19.95
C LYS A 128 17.81 -1.50 19.13
N LYS A 129 16.59 -1.13 19.47
CA LYS A 129 15.93 0.05 18.95
C LYS A 129 16.68 1.32 19.38
N ILE A 130 16.94 2.20 18.38
CA ILE A 130 17.57 3.50 18.60
C ILE A 130 16.72 4.66 18.10
N CYS A 131 15.65 4.43 17.33
CA CYS A 131 14.74 5.47 16.85
C CYS A 131 13.57 5.70 17.82
N THR A 132 12.88 6.83 17.67
CA THR A 132 11.70 7.17 18.47
C THR A 132 10.51 6.27 18.15
N LYS A 133 10.27 6.02 16.84
CA LYS A 133 9.11 5.25 16.37
C LYS A 133 9.52 4.09 15.46
N LEU A 134 8.93 2.93 15.68
CA LEU A 134 8.98 1.76 14.81
C LEU A 134 7.58 1.31 14.43
N SER A 135 7.44 0.71 13.26
CA SER A 135 6.18 0.11 12.85
C SER A 135 5.72 -0.91 13.88
N THR A 136 4.48 -0.75 14.33
CA THR A 136 3.91 -1.50 15.45
C THR A 136 2.70 -2.28 15.01
N LYS A 137 2.56 -3.50 15.51
CA LYS A 137 1.41 -4.37 15.27
C LYS A 137 0.72 -4.73 16.57
N ILE A 138 -0.61 -4.59 16.57
CA ILE A 138 -1.45 -4.95 17.71
C ILE A 138 -2.32 -6.13 17.29
N LYS A 139 -2.33 -7.19 18.09
CA LYS A 139 -3.20 -8.36 17.93
C LYS A 139 -4.32 -8.29 18.96
N ILE A 140 -5.55 -8.03 18.50
CA ILE A 140 -6.73 -7.90 19.35
C ILE A 140 -7.17 -9.27 19.86
N ASN A 141 -7.27 -10.27 18.98
CA ASN A 141 -7.59 -11.65 19.31
C ASN A 141 -6.40 -12.38 19.95
N TRP A 142 -5.84 -11.77 21.01
CA TRP A 142 -4.66 -12.28 21.72
C TRP A 142 -4.98 -13.51 22.56
N LYS A 143 -4.05 -14.48 22.60
CA LYS A 143 -4.15 -15.73 23.39
C LYS A 143 -5.45 -16.53 23.13
N GLY A 144 -5.86 -16.62 21.87
CA GLY A 144 -7.02 -17.42 21.47
C GLY A 144 -8.38 -16.77 21.75
N ARG A 145 -8.40 -15.52 22.18
CA ARG A 145 -9.64 -14.73 22.28
C ARG A 145 -10.19 -14.46 20.88
N ASN A 146 -11.50 -14.33 20.76
CA ASN A 146 -12.17 -14.09 19.49
C ASN A 146 -12.75 -12.66 19.40
N GLU A 147 -12.21 -11.76 20.20
CA GLU A 147 -12.64 -10.36 20.15
C GLU A 147 -12.15 -9.69 18.87
N ARG A 148 -12.96 -8.75 18.43
CA ARG A 148 -12.67 -7.84 17.34
C ARG A 148 -12.80 -6.41 17.86
N PHE A 149 -12.00 -5.54 17.30
CA PHE A 149 -12.05 -4.09 17.50
C PHE A 149 -12.52 -3.47 16.20
N TYR A 150 -13.76 -2.96 16.16
CA TYR A 150 -14.37 -2.46 14.92
C TYR A 150 -14.23 -3.49 13.77
N ASP A 151 -14.61 -4.71 14.02
CA ASP A 151 -14.47 -5.89 13.14
C ASP A 151 -13.03 -6.30 12.81
N LEU A 152 -12.01 -5.59 13.30
CA LEU A 152 -10.60 -5.89 13.06
C LEU A 152 -10.04 -6.84 14.12
N LYS A 153 -9.22 -7.80 13.68
CA LYS A 153 -8.44 -8.70 14.53
C LYS A 153 -7.07 -8.14 14.87
N LYS A 154 -6.57 -7.24 14.02
CA LYS A 154 -5.23 -6.65 14.12
C LYS A 154 -5.25 -5.20 13.68
N LEU A 155 -4.39 -4.38 14.27
CA LEU A 155 -4.07 -3.03 13.81
C LEU A 155 -2.59 -2.96 13.43
N GLN A 156 -2.26 -2.23 12.38
CA GLN A 156 -0.90 -1.98 11.93
C GLN A 156 -0.64 -0.49 11.84
N PHE A 157 0.37 -0.04 12.58
CA PHE A 157 0.87 1.32 12.56
C PHE A 157 2.21 1.31 11.84
N HIS A 158 2.27 1.84 10.62
CA HIS A 158 3.49 1.96 9.85
C HIS A 158 4.21 3.26 10.20
N ALA A 159 5.46 3.15 10.62
CA ALA A 159 6.24 4.29 11.07
C ALA A 159 6.59 5.28 9.95
N GLN A 160 6.57 4.83 8.69
CA GLN A 160 6.88 5.64 7.52
C GLN A 160 8.26 6.32 7.60
N ASN A 161 9.26 5.66 8.20
CA ASN A 161 10.59 6.25 8.43
C ASN A 161 11.29 6.64 7.13
N LEU A 162 11.00 5.97 6.02
CA LEU A 162 11.54 6.27 4.70
C LEU A 162 10.66 7.23 3.90
N ASP A 163 9.37 7.35 4.22
CA ASP A 163 8.48 8.34 3.58
C ASP A 163 8.44 9.65 4.38
N LYS A 164 9.30 10.56 4.04
CA LYS A 164 9.40 11.86 4.69
C LYS A 164 8.21 12.79 4.42
N SER A 165 7.36 12.48 3.43
CA SER A 165 6.11 13.18 3.19
C SER A 165 4.97 12.70 4.09
N HIS A 166 5.06 11.46 4.57
CA HIS A 166 4.02 10.70 5.28
C HIS A 166 2.75 10.44 4.47
N LEU A 167 2.74 10.70 3.14
CA LEU A 167 1.52 10.65 2.33
C LEU A 167 1.53 9.59 1.21
N ARG A 168 2.69 8.96 0.92
CA ARG A 168 2.81 8.05 -0.24
C ARG A 168 1.93 6.82 -0.10
N GLU A 169 1.99 6.15 1.02
CA GLU A 169 1.25 4.93 1.28
C GLU A 169 -0.26 5.19 1.22
N ARG A 170 -0.74 6.21 1.93
CA ARG A 170 -2.16 6.59 1.94
C ARG A 170 -2.65 6.96 0.53
N LEU A 171 -1.88 7.76 -0.20
CA LEU A 171 -2.23 8.16 -1.57
C LEU A 171 -2.21 6.95 -2.52
N GLY A 172 -1.21 6.09 -2.43
CA GLY A 172 -1.12 4.89 -3.26
C GLY A 172 -2.35 4.00 -3.12
N TYR A 173 -2.75 3.66 -1.90
CA TYR A 173 -3.95 2.86 -1.64
C TYR A 173 -5.23 3.56 -2.11
N TRP A 174 -5.32 4.88 -1.89
CA TRP A 174 -6.47 5.64 -2.40
C TRP A 174 -6.60 5.55 -3.93
N LEU A 175 -5.49 5.66 -4.65
CA LEU A 175 -5.46 5.59 -6.11
C LEU A 175 -5.85 4.20 -6.64
N PHE A 176 -5.39 3.11 -6.02
CA PHE A 176 -5.82 1.76 -6.36
C PHE A 176 -7.32 1.58 -6.17
N LYS A 177 -7.85 2.01 -5.01
CA LYS A 177 -9.28 1.94 -4.70
C LYS A 177 -10.11 2.74 -5.71
N ALA A 178 -9.66 3.94 -6.10
CA ALA A 178 -10.34 4.80 -7.07
C ALA A 178 -10.40 4.18 -8.49
N MET A 179 -9.55 3.19 -8.77
CA MET A 179 -9.58 2.41 -10.01
C MET A 179 -10.29 1.05 -9.87
N GLY A 180 -11.00 0.81 -8.76
CA GLY A 180 -11.77 -0.39 -8.53
C GLY A 180 -10.94 -1.62 -8.15
N VAL A 181 -9.74 -1.42 -7.60
CA VAL A 181 -8.87 -2.49 -7.12
C VAL A 181 -9.05 -2.64 -5.61
N GLU A 182 -9.29 -3.86 -5.14
CA GLU A 182 -9.30 -4.16 -3.71
C GLU A 182 -7.91 -3.94 -3.14
N THR A 183 -7.85 -3.13 -2.09
CA THR A 183 -6.59 -2.74 -1.48
C THR A 183 -6.81 -2.30 -0.04
N SER A 184 -5.75 -2.28 0.76
CA SER A 184 -5.83 -1.83 2.14
C SER A 184 -6.34 -0.40 2.24
N ARG A 185 -7.19 -0.14 3.23
CA ARG A 185 -7.51 1.22 3.66
C ARG A 185 -6.34 1.76 4.48
N SER A 186 -5.97 3.00 4.28
CA SER A 186 -4.91 3.66 5.04
C SER A 186 -5.32 5.07 5.44
N VAL A 187 -5.12 5.41 6.71
CA VAL A 187 -5.33 6.72 7.31
C VAL A 187 -4.17 7.06 8.21
N HIS A 188 -4.09 8.30 8.70
CA HIS A 188 -3.09 8.63 9.70
C HIS A 188 -3.64 8.44 11.12
N ALA A 189 -2.74 8.10 12.02
CA ALA A 189 -3.01 7.98 13.44
C ALA A 189 -1.88 8.57 14.29
N ARG A 190 -2.25 9.16 15.43
CA ARG A 190 -1.34 9.57 16.48
C ARG A 190 -1.21 8.42 17.48
N LEU A 191 0.01 7.97 17.75
CA LEU A 191 0.27 6.89 18.68
C LEU A 191 0.97 7.40 19.95
N VAL A 192 0.51 6.91 21.10
CA VAL A 192 1.07 7.12 22.43
C VAL A 192 1.42 5.78 23.01
N ILE A 193 2.57 5.64 23.66
CA ILE A 193 3.01 4.41 24.34
C ILE A 193 3.37 4.77 25.79
N ASN A 194 2.72 4.13 26.76
CA ASN A 194 2.91 4.39 28.19
C ASN A 194 2.78 5.88 28.58
N GLY A 195 1.87 6.61 27.92
CA GLY A 195 1.66 8.05 28.15
C GLY A 195 2.62 8.97 27.38
N GLU A 196 3.65 8.41 26.75
CA GLU A 196 4.60 9.19 25.95
C GLU A 196 4.24 9.19 24.46
N PHE A 197 4.32 10.37 23.84
CA PHE A 197 4.08 10.53 22.41
C PHE A 197 5.10 9.74 21.60
N SER A 198 4.64 8.78 20.81
CA SER A 198 5.49 7.97 19.92
C SER A 198 5.62 8.58 18.53
N GLY A 199 4.54 9.13 17.95
CA GLY A 199 4.62 9.79 16.65
C GLY A 199 3.34 9.76 15.84
N LEU A 200 3.49 10.26 14.60
CA LEU A 200 2.52 10.11 13.53
C LEU A 200 2.81 8.79 12.78
N TYR A 201 1.77 8.01 12.53
CA TYR A 201 1.85 6.73 11.82
C TYR A 201 0.82 6.66 10.70
N ALA A 202 1.08 5.87 9.66
CA ALA A 202 0.00 5.37 8.82
C ALA A 202 -0.65 4.17 9.52
N LEU A 203 -1.93 4.25 9.79
CA LEU A 203 -2.75 3.12 10.23
C LEU A 203 -3.29 2.45 8.97
N THR A 204 -2.66 1.35 8.60
CA THR A 204 -2.94 0.62 7.36
C THR A 204 -3.62 -0.71 7.67
N GLU A 205 -4.70 -0.99 6.96
CA GLU A 205 -5.47 -2.22 7.10
C GLU A 205 -4.61 -3.45 6.86
N GLN A 206 -4.65 -4.39 7.81
CA GLN A 206 -3.98 -5.67 7.63
C GLN A 206 -4.73 -6.51 6.61
N ILE A 207 -4.02 -6.98 5.60
CA ILE A 207 -4.57 -7.98 4.67
C ILE A 207 -4.58 -9.33 5.40
N ASP A 208 -5.76 -9.71 5.89
CA ASP A 208 -6.06 -10.97 6.57
C ASP A 208 -7.55 -11.31 6.42
N GLY A 209 -8.09 -12.26 7.20
CA GLY A 209 -9.51 -12.64 7.11
C GLY A 209 -10.50 -11.50 7.39
N ALA A 210 -10.13 -10.45 8.13
CA ALA A 210 -11.00 -9.28 8.30
C ALA A 210 -11.03 -8.42 7.03
N PHE A 211 -9.91 -8.33 6.32
CA PHE A 211 -9.83 -7.69 5.02
C PHE A 211 -10.68 -8.43 3.98
N THR A 212 -10.59 -9.76 3.92
CA THR A 212 -11.40 -10.54 2.97
C THR A 212 -12.88 -10.46 3.28
N ASP A 213 -13.26 -10.48 4.58
CA ASP A 213 -14.64 -10.27 5.05
C ASP A 213 -15.22 -8.91 4.58
N TYR A 214 -14.39 -7.87 4.48
CA TYR A 214 -14.83 -6.53 4.12
C TYR A 214 -14.83 -6.27 2.60
N HIS A 215 -13.85 -6.79 1.88
CA HIS A 215 -13.60 -6.41 0.48
C HIS A 215 -14.18 -7.38 -0.55
N PHE A 216 -14.55 -8.61 -0.15
CA PHE A 216 -15.04 -9.65 -1.05
C PHE A 216 -16.39 -10.21 -0.60
N ASP A 217 -17.25 -10.55 -1.56
CA ASP A 217 -18.53 -11.18 -1.29
C ASP A 217 -18.36 -12.61 -0.71
N ASP A 218 -17.34 -13.32 -1.17
CA ASP A 218 -16.95 -14.64 -0.68
C ASP A 218 -15.68 -14.51 0.16
N LYS A 219 -15.83 -14.65 1.47
CA LYS A 219 -14.80 -14.44 2.47
C LYS A 219 -14.03 -15.69 2.88
N ASP A 220 -14.46 -16.86 2.41
CA ASP A 220 -13.95 -18.16 2.88
C ASP A 220 -12.77 -18.67 2.03
N GLY A 221 -12.27 -17.82 1.12
CA GLY A 221 -11.17 -18.14 0.24
C GLY A 221 -9.79 -18.11 0.90
N ASN A 222 -8.82 -18.68 0.19
CA ASN A 222 -7.44 -18.66 0.59
C ASN A 222 -6.76 -17.34 0.22
N LEU A 223 -6.07 -16.79 1.17
CA LEU A 223 -5.21 -15.62 1.01
C LEU A 223 -3.74 -16.05 1.08
N TYR A 224 -2.96 -15.70 0.07
CA TYR A 224 -1.54 -16.03 -0.04
C TYR A 224 -0.71 -14.77 -0.06
N LYS A 225 0.45 -14.76 0.64
CA LYS A 225 1.39 -13.64 0.60
C LYS A 225 2.64 -13.99 -0.19
N GLU A 226 2.98 -13.15 -1.17
CA GLU A 226 4.27 -13.19 -1.89
C GLU A 226 4.64 -14.54 -2.48
N VAL A 227 3.66 -15.27 -3.03
CA VAL A 227 3.88 -16.46 -3.82
C VAL A 227 3.32 -16.25 -5.24
N TRP A 228 4.16 -16.37 -6.24
CA TRP A 228 3.73 -16.22 -7.64
C TRP A 228 3.25 -17.57 -8.18
N PRO A 229 2.22 -17.61 -9.06
CA PRO A 229 1.70 -18.88 -9.58
C PRO A 229 2.70 -19.71 -10.38
N LEU A 230 3.67 -19.06 -11.04
CA LEU A 230 4.70 -19.71 -11.84
C LEU A 230 6.11 -19.40 -11.32
N TYR A 231 7.00 -20.36 -11.47
CA TYR A 231 8.44 -20.11 -11.38
C TYR A 231 8.95 -19.41 -12.66
N MET A 232 10.14 -18.80 -12.60
CA MET A 232 10.79 -18.17 -13.76
C MET A 232 10.89 -19.07 -15.00
N ASP A 233 11.03 -20.38 -14.81
CA ASP A 233 11.09 -21.36 -15.90
C ASP A 233 9.71 -21.73 -16.48
N GLY A 234 8.66 -21.07 -16.00
CA GLY A 234 7.28 -21.25 -16.44
C GLY A 234 6.58 -22.49 -15.87
N LYS A 235 7.22 -23.22 -14.94
CA LYS A 235 6.56 -24.32 -14.23
C LYS A 235 5.61 -23.80 -13.17
N PRO A 236 4.53 -24.55 -12.85
CA PRO A 236 3.61 -24.16 -11.79
C PRO A 236 4.30 -24.20 -10.43
N MET A 237 3.93 -23.25 -9.58
CA MET A 237 4.36 -23.23 -8.18
C MET A 237 3.87 -24.49 -7.46
N ASN A 238 4.73 -25.10 -6.66
CA ASN A 238 4.36 -26.31 -5.95
C ASN A 238 3.41 -26.05 -4.79
N SER A 239 2.57 -27.04 -4.47
CA SER A 239 1.55 -26.91 -3.43
C SER A 239 2.11 -26.60 -2.04
N GLN A 240 3.32 -27.08 -1.71
CA GLN A 240 3.93 -26.80 -0.40
C GLN A 240 4.28 -25.31 -0.26
N SER A 241 4.78 -24.69 -1.31
CA SER A 241 5.05 -23.23 -1.33
C SER A 241 3.77 -22.42 -1.21
N LEU A 242 2.70 -22.85 -1.89
CA LEU A 242 1.38 -22.21 -1.75
C LEU A 242 0.84 -22.33 -0.32
N ILE A 243 0.86 -23.51 0.28
CA ILE A 243 0.42 -23.74 1.67
C ILE A 243 1.26 -22.90 2.65
N SER A 244 2.57 -22.82 2.46
CA SER A 244 3.45 -22.02 3.33
C SER A 244 3.21 -20.51 3.22
N ALA A 245 2.61 -20.05 2.12
CA ALA A 245 2.28 -18.65 1.89
C ALA A 245 0.90 -18.22 2.43
N LEU A 246 0.09 -19.16 2.92
CA LEU A 246 -1.25 -18.88 3.44
C LEU A 246 -1.26 -17.84 4.56
N LYS A 247 -2.31 -17.02 4.58
CA LYS A 247 -2.63 -16.00 5.61
C LYS A 247 -4.08 -16.11 6.10
N THR A 248 -4.88 -16.98 5.48
CA THR A 248 -6.18 -17.48 5.97
C THR A 248 -6.19 -18.99 5.80
N ASN A 249 -7.02 -19.69 6.56
CA ASN A 249 -7.18 -21.15 6.51
C ASN A 249 -5.90 -21.96 6.78
N GLU A 250 -4.92 -21.35 7.45
CA GLU A 250 -3.57 -21.89 7.69
C GLU A 250 -3.62 -23.23 8.45
N ASP A 251 -4.59 -23.38 9.37
CA ASP A 251 -4.75 -24.56 10.24
C ASP A 251 -5.71 -25.62 9.67
N ASP A 252 -6.39 -25.32 8.54
CA ASP A 252 -7.48 -26.13 8.01
C ASP A 252 -7.06 -27.08 6.88
N ASN A 253 -5.77 -27.07 6.51
CA ASN A 253 -5.20 -27.81 5.36
C ASN A 253 -6.06 -27.64 4.08
N PRO A 254 -6.28 -26.39 3.63
CA PRO A 254 -7.25 -26.09 2.57
C PRO A 254 -6.78 -26.59 1.21
N SER A 255 -7.73 -26.82 0.30
CA SER A 255 -7.43 -27.05 -1.10
C SER A 255 -6.86 -25.78 -1.74
N THR A 256 -5.78 -25.90 -2.51
CA THR A 256 -5.20 -24.84 -3.34
C THR A 256 -5.60 -24.98 -4.81
N ASP A 257 -6.69 -25.72 -5.12
CA ASP A 257 -7.03 -26.14 -6.48
C ASP A 257 -7.30 -24.98 -7.44
N ILE A 258 -7.76 -23.82 -6.97
CA ILE A 258 -8.06 -22.68 -7.84
C ILE A 258 -6.76 -22.08 -8.36
N ILE A 259 -5.83 -21.67 -7.48
CA ILE A 259 -4.56 -21.08 -7.89
C ILE A 259 -3.64 -22.11 -8.54
N SER A 260 -3.66 -23.37 -8.09
CA SER A 260 -2.88 -24.45 -8.71
C SER A 260 -3.40 -24.77 -10.11
N GLY A 261 -4.72 -24.88 -10.29
CA GLY A 261 -5.32 -25.09 -11.60
C GLY A 261 -5.07 -23.93 -12.56
N PHE A 262 -5.04 -22.70 -12.06
CA PHE A 262 -4.64 -21.54 -12.82
C PHE A 262 -3.18 -21.65 -13.26
N ALA A 263 -2.27 -21.97 -12.35
CA ALA A 263 -0.84 -22.14 -12.63
C ALA A 263 -0.58 -23.27 -13.65
N ASP A 264 -1.26 -24.41 -13.50
CA ASP A 264 -1.11 -25.55 -14.42
C ASP A 264 -1.56 -25.19 -15.84
N LYS A 265 -2.71 -24.51 -15.98
CA LYS A 265 -3.20 -24.04 -17.28
C LYS A 265 -2.22 -23.03 -17.92
N LEU A 266 -1.75 -22.04 -17.14
CA LEU A 266 -0.76 -21.08 -17.64
C LEU A 266 0.53 -21.77 -18.08
N SER A 267 1.03 -22.70 -17.26
CA SER A 267 2.28 -23.41 -17.55
C SER A 267 2.22 -24.18 -18.87
N SER A 268 1.12 -24.92 -19.08
CA SER A 268 0.94 -25.79 -20.24
C SER A 268 0.47 -25.06 -21.52
N ALA A 269 0.00 -23.83 -21.40
CA ALA A 269 -0.60 -23.10 -22.51
C ALA A 269 0.42 -22.61 -23.55
N GLU A 270 -0.02 -22.57 -24.80
CA GLU A 270 0.63 -21.76 -25.82
C GLU A 270 0.39 -20.28 -25.56
N ILE A 271 1.30 -19.43 -26.03
CA ILE A 271 1.23 -17.96 -25.76
C ILE A 271 -0.10 -17.35 -26.23
N SER A 272 -0.66 -17.85 -27.36
CA SER A 272 -1.95 -17.39 -27.91
C SER A 272 -3.14 -17.63 -26.98
N ASP A 273 -3.05 -18.63 -26.11
CA ASP A 273 -4.16 -19.06 -25.24
C ASP A 273 -4.14 -18.36 -23.87
N ILE A 274 -3.00 -17.80 -23.48
CA ILE A 274 -2.80 -17.12 -22.19
C ILE A 274 -3.89 -16.07 -21.89
N PRO A 275 -4.27 -15.16 -22.82
CA PRO A 275 -5.32 -14.17 -22.55
C PRO A 275 -6.67 -14.81 -22.16
N ASN A 276 -7.03 -15.93 -22.78
CA ASN A 276 -8.28 -16.65 -22.49
C ASN A 276 -8.23 -17.27 -21.08
N ILE A 277 -7.10 -17.87 -20.70
CA ILE A 277 -6.90 -18.45 -19.38
C ILE A 277 -6.96 -17.35 -18.31
N ILE A 278 -6.32 -16.20 -18.56
CA ILE A 278 -6.41 -15.06 -17.64
C ILE A 278 -7.87 -14.63 -17.47
N SER A 279 -8.63 -14.50 -18.53
CA SER A 279 -10.05 -14.11 -18.49
C SER A 279 -10.92 -15.13 -17.75
N GLU A 280 -10.56 -16.42 -17.79
CA GLU A 280 -11.26 -17.47 -17.03
C GLU A 280 -11.04 -17.31 -15.53
N TYR A 281 -9.84 -16.95 -15.08
CA TYR A 281 -9.46 -16.92 -13.66
C TYR A 281 -9.41 -15.53 -13.03
N MET A 282 -9.38 -14.44 -13.81
CA MET A 282 -9.24 -13.08 -13.33
C MET A 282 -10.30 -12.15 -13.93
N ASP A 283 -10.57 -11.04 -13.28
CA ASP A 283 -11.24 -9.90 -13.89
C ASP A 283 -10.21 -9.06 -14.65
N ILE A 284 -10.37 -9.00 -15.98
CA ILE A 284 -9.42 -8.32 -16.86
C ILE A 284 -9.38 -6.82 -16.60
N ASN A 285 -10.54 -6.18 -16.40
CA ASN A 285 -10.57 -4.75 -16.11
C ASN A 285 -9.85 -4.43 -14.82
N LYS A 286 -10.08 -5.22 -13.78
CA LYS A 286 -9.45 -5.05 -12.48
C LYS A 286 -7.94 -5.25 -12.53
N ILE A 287 -7.47 -6.34 -13.15
CA ILE A 287 -6.02 -6.62 -13.20
C ILE A 287 -5.27 -5.62 -14.08
N ILE A 288 -5.87 -5.14 -15.17
CA ILE A 288 -5.25 -4.11 -15.99
C ILE A 288 -5.29 -2.75 -15.29
N SER A 289 -6.38 -2.42 -14.56
CA SER A 289 -6.41 -1.24 -13.69
C SER A 289 -5.30 -1.26 -12.64
N LEU A 290 -5.10 -2.42 -12.00
CA LEU A 290 -4.03 -2.62 -11.02
C LEU A 290 -2.65 -2.37 -11.66
N ALA A 291 -2.38 -2.96 -12.83
CA ALA A 291 -1.13 -2.75 -13.55
C ALA A 291 -0.94 -1.28 -14.00
N VAL A 292 -2.02 -0.61 -14.41
CA VAL A 292 -1.99 0.82 -14.78
C VAL A 292 -1.59 1.68 -13.60
N VAL A 293 -2.21 1.46 -12.43
CA VAL A 293 -1.91 2.25 -11.23
C VAL A 293 -0.48 2.00 -10.79
N ASP A 294 -0.10 0.75 -10.54
CA ASP A 294 1.22 0.35 -10.05
C ASP A 294 2.36 0.98 -10.87
N ARG A 295 2.28 0.84 -12.20
CA ARG A 295 3.27 1.38 -13.12
C ARG A 295 3.28 2.89 -13.20
N THR A 296 2.11 3.53 -13.18
CA THR A 296 2.00 4.98 -13.31
C THR A 296 2.49 5.68 -12.04
N ILE A 297 2.18 5.13 -10.86
CA ILE A 297 2.71 5.65 -9.58
C ILE A 297 4.18 5.27 -9.36
N ARG A 298 4.76 4.47 -10.26
CA ARG A 298 6.16 4.07 -10.22
C ARG A 298 6.51 3.38 -8.89
N HIS A 299 5.74 2.35 -8.58
CA HIS A 299 5.94 1.53 -7.41
C HIS A 299 7.17 0.64 -7.62
N ASP A 300 8.32 1.11 -7.13
CA ASP A 300 9.61 0.48 -7.40
C ASP A 300 9.72 -0.92 -6.78
N ASP A 301 9.13 -1.13 -5.61
CA ASP A 301 9.15 -2.40 -4.88
C ASP A 301 7.85 -3.21 -5.03
N GLY A 302 7.12 -2.96 -6.11
CA GLY A 302 5.83 -3.61 -6.38
C GLY A 302 5.95 -4.95 -7.10
N PHE A 303 4.78 -5.58 -7.29
CA PHE A 303 4.68 -6.92 -7.90
C PHE A 303 5.16 -6.99 -9.36
N LEU A 304 5.34 -5.86 -10.04
CA LEU A 304 5.91 -5.81 -11.40
C LEU A 304 7.44 -5.63 -11.40
N HIS A 305 8.06 -5.48 -10.24
CA HIS A 305 9.51 -5.45 -10.11
C HIS A 305 10.03 -6.78 -9.55
N TRP A 306 10.85 -7.45 -10.33
CA TRP A 306 11.40 -8.76 -10.00
C TRP A 306 12.88 -8.62 -9.66
N TYR A 307 13.22 -8.67 -8.39
CA TYR A 307 14.58 -8.74 -7.89
C TYR A 307 15.13 -10.16 -8.02
N CYS A 308 16.43 -10.28 -8.26
CA CYS A 308 17.08 -11.57 -8.43
C CYS A 308 18.20 -11.76 -7.42
N ASP A 309 18.24 -12.95 -6.85
CA ASP A 309 19.29 -13.48 -5.99
C ASP A 309 19.81 -14.82 -6.53
N GLU A 310 20.56 -15.58 -5.71
CA GLU A 310 21.08 -16.89 -6.06
C GLU A 310 19.98 -17.94 -6.30
N GLY A 311 18.79 -17.74 -5.73
CA GLY A 311 17.63 -18.64 -5.83
C GLY A 311 16.76 -18.40 -7.05
N GLY A 312 16.85 -17.26 -7.68
CA GLY A 312 16.02 -16.85 -8.81
C GLY A 312 15.60 -15.39 -8.76
N CYS A 313 14.56 -15.06 -9.52
CA CYS A 313 13.97 -13.71 -9.49
C CYS A 313 12.54 -13.78 -8.95
N TYR A 314 12.22 -12.88 -8.06
CA TYR A 314 10.94 -12.85 -7.34
C TYR A 314 10.39 -11.44 -7.30
N SER A 315 9.07 -11.33 -7.36
CA SER A 315 8.36 -10.08 -7.09
C SER A 315 7.91 -10.02 -5.63
N HIS A 316 7.63 -8.81 -5.13
CA HIS A 316 7.33 -8.55 -3.72
C HIS A 316 6.07 -7.71 -3.58
N ASN A 317 5.63 -7.54 -2.34
CA ASN A 317 4.59 -6.58 -1.94
C ASN A 317 3.24 -6.81 -2.62
N PHE A 318 2.76 -8.05 -2.56
CA PHE A 318 1.43 -8.43 -3.05
C PHE A 318 0.84 -9.58 -2.26
N TYR A 319 -0.48 -9.76 -2.43
CA TYR A 319 -1.21 -10.94 -1.99
C TYR A 319 -2.05 -11.47 -3.14
N TRP A 320 -2.33 -12.78 -3.13
CA TRP A 320 -3.37 -13.40 -3.94
C TRP A 320 -4.53 -13.78 -3.07
N TYR A 321 -5.75 -13.56 -3.54
CA TYR A 321 -6.96 -14.04 -2.91
C TYR A 321 -7.77 -14.89 -3.89
N GLU A 322 -8.07 -16.11 -3.49
CA GLU A 322 -9.03 -16.98 -4.20
C GLU A 322 -10.44 -16.60 -3.78
N GLU A 323 -11.32 -16.44 -4.75
CA GLU A 323 -12.75 -16.23 -4.54
C GLU A 323 -13.49 -17.50 -4.98
N PRO A 324 -13.77 -18.46 -4.06
CA PRO A 324 -14.19 -19.81 -4.42
C PRO A 324 -15.49 -19.87 -5.22
N ASN A 325 -16.49 -19.07 -4.85
CA ASN A 325 -17.78 -19.04 -5.54
C ASN A 325 -17.68 -18.59 -7.00
N LYS A 326 -16.71 -17.74 -7.31
CA LYS A 326 -16.45 -17.25 -8.67
C LYS A 326 -15.37 -18.04 -9.39
N LYS A 327 -14.63 -18.90 -8.67
CA LYS A 327 -13.40 -19.58 -9.14
C LYS A 327 -12.40 -18.58 -9.73
N LYS A 328 -12.24 -17.43 -9.07
CA LYS A 328 -11.36 -16.36 -9.51
C LYS A 328 -10.19 -16.19 -8.53
N VAL A 329 -9.10 -15.63 -9.05
CA VAL A 329 -7.96 -15.16 -8.26
C VAL A 329 -7.84 -13.65 -8.43
N ASN A 330 -7.61 -12.96 -7.31
CA ASN A 330 -7.46 -11.51 -7.25
C ASN A 330 -6.07 -11.18 -6.72
N LEU A 331 -5.37 -10.27 -7.39
CA LEU A 331 -4.10 -9.74 -6.93
C LEU A 331 -4.37 -8.46 -6.12
N ILE A 332 -3.74 -8.35 -4.94
CA ILE A 332 -3.92 -7.25 -4.00
C ILE A 332 -2.56 -6.60 -3.77
N PRO A 333 -2.40 -5.28 -4.05
CA PRO A 333 -1.13 -4.58 -3.83
C PRO A 333 -0.88 -4.35 -2.34
N TRP A 334 0.41 -4.32 -1.97
CA TRP A 334 0.86 -4.11 -0.60
C TRP A 334 2.10 -3.21 -0.56
N ASP A 335 2.34 -2.54 0.59
CA ASP A 335 3.55 -1.79 0.94
C ASP A 335 3.92 -0.67 -0.04
N LEU A 336 3.09 0.39 -0.08
CA LEU A 336 3.18 1.46 -1.08
C LEU A 336 4.05 2.66 -0.65
N ASP A 337 4.84 2.54 0.42
CA ASP A 337 5.70 3.62 0.91
C ASP A 337 6.86 3.92 -0.05
N ASN A 338 7.20 2.97 -0.92
CA ASN A 338 8.22 3.11 -1.98
C ASN A 338 7.64 3.52 -3.34
N ALA A 339 6.38 3.95 -3.40
CA ALA A 339 5.78 4.51 -4.60
C ALA A 339 6.26 5.95 -4.87
N PHE A 340 6.04 6.44 -6.09
CA PHE A 340 6.35 7.80 -6.53
C PHE A 340 7.85 8.14 -6.47
N GLU A 341 8.72 7.18 -6.78
CA GLU A 341 10.20 7.36 -6.76
C GLU A 341 10.73 7.84 -5.40
N ASN A 342 10.25 7.25 -4.33
CA ASN A 342 10.68 7.63 -2.98
C ASN A 342 12.16 7.36 -2.74
N ILE A 343 12.61 6.13 -2.99
CA ILE A 343 13.99 5.68 -2.71
C ILE A 343 14.84 5.76 -3.96
N ILE A 344 14.36 5.26 -5.08
CA ILE A 344 15.05 5.26 -6.36
C ILE A 344 14.45 6.33 -7.26
N LYS A 345 15.26 7.35 -7.56
CA LYS A 345 14.86 8.50 -8.37
C LYS A 345 15.36 8.35 -9.81
N ASN A 346 14.49 8.63 -10.79
CA ASN A 346 14.82 8.64 -12.24
C ASN A 346 15.32 7.30 -12.81
N ALA A 347 15.32 6.24 -12.01
CA ALA A 347 15.76 4.91 -12.39
C ALA A 347 14.66 3.91 -12.06
N ASN A 348 13.59 3.88 -12.84
CA ASN A 348 12.58 2.86 -12.64
C ASN A 348 13.07 1.52 -13.20
N PRO A 349 13.37 0.52 -12.37
CA PRO A 349 13.92 -0.76 -12.82
C PRO A 349 12.92 -1.59 -13.62
N VAL A 350 11.63 -1.35 -13.46
CA VAL A 350 10.58 -1.92 -14.31
C VAL A 350 10.32 -1.07 -15.56
N THR A 351 11.20 -0.15 -15.87
CA THR A 351 11.09 0.73 -17.04
C THR A 351 10.69 -0.01 -18.32
N PRO A 352 11.22 -1.19 -18.66
CA PRO A 352 10.76 -1.92 -19.83
C PRO A 352 9.27 -2.18 -19.82
N ILE A 353 8.68 -2.40 -18.66
CA ILE A 353 7.23 -2.54 -18.48
C ILE A 353 6.57 -1.18 -18.29
N ALA A 354 7.15 -0.31 -17.47
CA ALA A 354 6.58 0.99 -17.15
C ALA A 354 6.35 1.84 -18.40
N ASP A 355 7.35 1.94 -19.25
CA ASP A 355 7.31 2.82 -20.42
C ASP A 355 6.95 2.07 -21.71
N LYS A 356 7.14 0.75 -21.73
CA LYS A 356 6.98 -0.10 -22.92
C LYS A 356 6.24 -1.38 -22.55
N TRP A 357 4.96 -1.24 -22.25
CA TRP A 357 4.10 -2.32 -21.83
C TRP A 357 4.24 -3.58 -22.67
N GLY A 358 4.58 -4.69 -22.04
CA GLY A 358 4.80 -5.99 -22.67
C GLY A 358 6.14 -6.18 -23.36
N LYS A 359 7.08 -5.22 -23.27
CA LYS A 359 8.43 -5.43 -23.80
C LYS A 359 9.32 -6.08 -22.75
N THR A 360 10.09 -7.04 -23.21
CA THR A 360 11.15 -7.68 -22.43
C THR A 360 12.47 -6.92 -22.56
N SER A 361 13.33 -7.05 -21.55
CA SER A 361 14.70 -6.56 -21.57
C SER A 361 15.68 -7.71 -21.46
N ASN A 362 16.87 -7.53 -22.02
CA ASN A 362 17.99 -8.46 -21.93
C ASN A 362 17.65 -9.89 -22.38
N ASN A 363 16.72 -10.05 -23.32
CA ASN A 363 16.26 -11.37 -23.80
C ASN A 363 15.82 -12.31 -22.67
N CYS A 364 15.10 -11.76 -21.70
CA CYS A 364 14.64 -12.47 -20.50
C CYS A 364 15.77 -13.09 -19.66
N LYS A 365 16.95 -12.52 -19.69
CA LYS A 365 18.03 -12.86 -18.74
C LYS A 365 18.05 -11.82 -17.64
N PRO A 366 18.41 -12.19 -16.40
CA PRO A 366 18.67 -11.21 -15.34
C PRO A 366 19.72 -10.18 -15.77
N PHE A 367 19.53 -8.93 -15.35
CA PHE A 367 20.43 -7.83 -15.65
C PHE A 367 20.59 -6.93 -14.41
N PRO A 368 21.69 -6.15 -14.31
CA PRO A 368 21.92 -5.34 -13.13
C PRO A 368 20.76 -4.39 -12.84
N TYR A 369 20.36 -4.35 -11.59
CA TYR A 369 19.62 -3.26 -11.00
C TYR A 369 20.66 -2.26 -10.49
N GLU A 370 20.65 -1.02 -10.97
CA GLU A 370 21.74 -0.06 -10.75
C GLU A 370 21.87 0.40 -9.27
N SER A 371 21.00 -0.09 -8.40
CA SER A 371 20.99 0.19 -6.98
C SER A 371 21.23 -1.07 -6.16
N PHE A 372 21.86 -0.92 -5.01
CA PHE A 372 22.10 -1.96 -4.00
C PHE A 372 22.89 -3.19 -4.47
N GLY A 373 23.48 -3.16 -5.67
CA GLY A 373 24.24 -4.31 -6.19
C GLY A 373 23.39 -5.53 -6.56
N LEU A 374 22.08 -5.35 -6.70
CA LEU A 374 21.13 -6.40 -7.05
C LEU A 374 21.02 -6.61 -8.55
N PHE A 375 20.43 -7.74 -8.95
CA PHE A 375 19.97 -7.99 -10.29
C PHE A 375 18.44 -7.92 -10.35
N GLN A 376 17.91 -7.75 -11.56
CA GLN A 376 16.48 -7.71 -11.84
C GLN A 376 16.14 -8.48 -13.09
N TRP A 377 14.86 -8.81 -13.27
CA TRP A 377 14.32 -9.51 -14.41
C TRP A 377 13.08 -8.78 -14.94
N SER A 378 12.92 -8.80 -16.27
CA SER A 378 11.74 -8.14 -16.87
C SER A 378 10.47 -8.93 -16.57
N ALA A 379 9.52 -8.33 -15.87
CA ALA A 379 8.25 -8.97 -15.55
C ALA A 379 7.49 -9.47 -16.78
N ALA A 380 7.62 -8.80 -17.95
CA ALA A 380 7.02 -9.24 -19.21
C ALA A 380 7.57 -10.59 -19.73
N CYS A 381 8.60 -11.11 -19.12
CA CYS A 381 9.13 -12.45 -19.40
C CYS A 381 8.33 -13.56 -18.70
N ASP A 382 7.61 -13.21 -17.63
CA ASP A 382 6.65 -14.10 -17.00
C ASP A 382 5.42 -14.29 -17.88
N LYS A 383 4.90 -15.52 -18.00
CA LYS A 383 3.76 -15.82 -18.86
C LYS A 383 2.50 -15.06 -18.46
N LEU A 384 2.27 -14.86 -17.16
CA LEU A 384 1.08 -14.20 -16.64
C LEU A 384 1.14 -12.69 -16.92
N THR A 385 2.21 -12.02 -16.52
CA THR A 385 2.40 -10.59 -16.79
C THR A 385 2.55 -10.26 -18.27
N GLY A 386 3.22 -11.13 -19.03
CA GLY A 386 3.26 -11.05 -20.48
C GLY A 386 1.88 -11.17 -21.12
N GLY A 387 1.02 -12.04 -20.56
CA GLY A 387 -0.38 -12.18 -20.96
C GLY A 387 -1.20 -10.95 -20.67
N TRP A 388 -1.07 -10.31 -19.49
CA TRP A 388 -1.72 -9.03 -19.21
C TRP A 388 -1.34 -7.97 -20.23
N ALA A 389 -0.08 -7.95 -20.64
CA ALA A 389 0.45 -6.98 -21.60
C ALA A 389 -0.10 -7.12 -23.02
N THR A 390 -0.84 -8.20 -23.35
CA THR A 390 -1.55 -8.32 -24.62
C THR A 390 -2.76 -7.38 -24.70
N HIS A 391 -3.34 -6.94 -23.57
CA HIS A 391 -4.49 -6.04 -23.49
C HIS A 391 -4.07 -4.57 -23.64
N LYS A 392 -3.43 -4.21 -24.78
CA LYS A 392 -2.81 -2.89 -24.98
C LYS A 392 -3.83 -1.75 -25.07
N GLU A 393 -4.93 -1.99 -25.77
CA GLU A 393 -5.99 -1.00 -25.94
C GLU A 393 -6.63 -0.69 -24.59
N LEU A 394 -7.04 -1.70 -23.85
CA LEU A 394 -7.62 -1.55 -22.51
C LEU A 394 -6.63 -0.88 -21.53
N TYR A 395 -5.34 -1.26 -21.58
CA TYR A 395 -4.33 -0.59 -20.77
C TYR A 395 -4.23 0.91 -21.07
N SER A 396 -4.28 1.29 -22.35
CA SER A 396 -4.19 2.68 -22.77
C SER A 396 -5.43 3.47 -22.36
N GLU A 397 -6.62 2.90 -22.52
CA GLU A 397 -7.90 3.48 -22.09
C GLU A 397 -7.90 3.71 -20.56
N LEU A 398 -7.61 2.67 -19.78
CA LEU A 398 -7.59 2.77 -18.32
C LEU A 398 -6.47 3.71 -17.82
N LYS A 399 -5.33 3.79 -18.51
CA LYS A 399 -4.27 4.75 -18.17
C LYS A 399 -4.74 6.19 -18.43
N GLU A 400 -5.43 6.44 -19.50
CA GLU A 400 -6.00 7.75 -19.80
C GLU A 400 -7.06 8.14 -18.76
N LYS A 401 -8.00 7.22 -18.46
CA LYS A 401 -8.99 7.38 -17.39
C LYS A 401 -8.32 7.68 -16.04
N PHE A 402 -7.29 6.96 -15.69
CA PHE A 402 -6.56 7.15 -14.44
C PHE A 402 -5.90 8.54 -14.36
N ILE A 403 -5.17 8.94 -15.40
CA ILE A 403 -4.43 10.22 -15.44
C ILE A 403 -5.37 11.42 -15.47
N LYS A 404 -6.49 11.33 -16.19
CA LYS A 404 -7.47 12.41 -16.30
C LYS A 404 -8.45 12.44 -15.11
N GLY A 405 -8.66 11.33 -14.44
CA GLY A 405 -9.55 11.15 -13.30
C GLY A 405 -8.82 11.12 -11.95
N PRO A 406 -8.72 9.95 -11.29
CA PRO A 406 -8.17 9.87 -9.92
C PRO A 406 -6.79 10.49 -9.77
N PHE A 407 -5.93 10.33 -10.76
CA PHE A 407 -4.54 10.85 -10.72
C PHE A 407 -4.39 12.24 -11.32
N ALA A 408 -5.46 12.92 -11.69
CA ALA A 408 -5.40 14.31 -12.16
C ALA A 408 -4.79 15.22 -11.08
N ALA A 409 -3.98 16.20 -11.51
CA ALA A 409 -3.29 17.11 -10.58
C ALA A 409 -4.23 17.82 -9.62
N SER A 410 -5.42 18.25 -10.10
CA SER A 410 -6.44 18.89 -9.27
C SER A 410 -6.90 17.99 -8.13
N ASN A 411 -7.21 16.72 -8.41
CA ASN A 411 -7.72 15.77 -7.43
C ASN A 411 -6.65 15.39 -6.40
N VAL A 412 -5.46 15.04 -6.89
CA VAL A 412 -4.35 14.65 -6.02
C VAL A 412 -3.92 15.83 -5.12
N ASN A 413 -3.78 17.03 -5.67
CA ASN A 413 -3.40 18.20 -4.89
C ASN A 413 -4.44 18.56 -3.83
N ALA A 414 -5.74 18.38 -4.11
CA ALA A 414 -6.79 18.58 -3.13
C ALA A 414 -6.70 17.57 -1.97
N LEU A 415 -6.45 16.28 -2.28
CA LEU A 415 -6.23 15.24 -1.27
C LEU A 415 -5.00 15.55 -0.41
N LEU A 416 -3.86 15.86 -1.04
CA LEU A 416 -2.62 16.19 -0.33
C LEU A 416 -2.81 17.41 0.57
N ALA A 417 -3.48 18.45 0.10
CA ALA A 417 -3.77 19.63 0.92
C ALA A 417 -4.62 19.28 2.15
N THR A 418 -5.72 18.53 1.95
CA THR A 418 -6.60 18.11 3.03
C THR A 418 -5.87 17.26 4.06
N TRP A 419 -5.14 16.25 3.62
CA TRP A 419 -4.43 15.35 4.52
C TRP A 419 -3.22 16.01 5.20
N SER A 420 -2.54 16.92 4.53
CA SER A 420 -1.45 17.70 5.14
C SER A 420 -1.95 18.58 6.28
N GLU A 421 -3.08 19.27 6.10
CA GLU A 421 -3.68 20.05 7.19
C GLU A 421 -4.14 19.15 8.35
N GLN A 422 -4.67 17.96 8.05
CA GLN A 422 -5.07 16.99 9.06
C GLN A 422 -3.91 16.53 9.95
N ILE A 423 -2.73 16.23 9.34
CA ILE A 423 -1.57 15.68 10.07
C ILE A 423 -0.63 16.74 10.64
N ARG A 424 -0.68 17.98 10.15
CA ARG A 424 0.18 19.09 10.58
C ARG A 424 0.31 19.27 12.09
N PRO A 425 -0.78 19.20 12.89
CA PRO A 425 -0.68 19.32 14.34
C PRO A 425 0.21 18.25 14.97
N VAL A 426 0.17 17.01 14.47
CA VAL A 426 0.97 15.90 15.00
C VAL A 426 2.42 15.98 14.55
N VAL A 427 2.68 16.43 13.31
CA VAL A 427 4.05 16.74 12.84
C VAL A 427 4.66 17.86 13.70
N LYS A 428 3.86 18.88 14.03
CA LYS A 428 4.30 19.95 14.93
C LYS A 428 4.59 19.43 16.34
N GLU A 429 3.74 18.54 16.88
CA GLU A 429 3.97 17.91 18.19
C GLU A 429 5.29 17.14 18.20
N ALA A 430 5.61 16.39 17.12
CA ALA A 430 6.87 15.67 16.98
C ALA A 430 8.08 16.63 17.00
N GLN A 431 8.00 17.74 16.27
CA GLN A 431 9.00 18.80 16.33
C GLN A 431 9.18 19.39 17.72
N ASP A 432 8.06 19.72 18.40
CA ASP A 432 8.07 20.35 19.74
C ASP A 432 8.63 19.40 20.83
N LYS A 433 8.48 18.10 20.64
CA LYS A 433 9.11 17.04 21.48
C LYS A 433 10.62 16.87 21.20
N ASN A 434 11.12 17.52 20.15
CA ASN A 434 12.54 17.53 19.76
C ASN A 434 13.13 16.13 19.62
N THR A 435 12.41 15.22 19.00
CA THR A 435 12.88 13.87 18.72
C THR A 435 13.82 13.90 17.51
N TRP A 436 15.02 13.37 17.67
CA TRP A 436 16.13 13.50 16.73
C TRP A 436 15.88 12.89 15.33
N ASP A 437 15.02 11.89 15.28
CA ASP A 437 14.67 11.12 14.09
C ASP A 437 13.36 11.55 13.43
N GLN A 438 12.66 12.54 14.00
CA GLN A 438 11.44 13.08 13.43
C GLN A 438 11.66 14.45 12.80
N LEU A 439 10.92 14.72 11.73
CA LEU A 439 11.09 15.91 10.92
C LEU A 439 10.54 17.17 11.62
N SER A 440 11.22 18.30 11.41
CA SER A 440 10.58 19.58 11.66
C SER A 440 9.46 19.83 10.63
N VAL A 441 8.53 20.72 10.96
CA VAL A 441 7.46 21.14 10.02
C VAL A 441 8.04 21.63 8.70
N GLN A 442 9.12 22.41 8.75
CA GLN A 442 9.77 22.93 7.53
C GLN A 442 10.38 21.82 6.66
N GLN A 443 11.03 20.83 7.29
CA GLN A 443 11.58 19.67 6.56
C GLN A 443 10.47 18.84 5.92
N TRP A 444 9.41 18.57 6.68
CA TRP A 444 8.24 17.86 6.18
C TRP A 444 7.58 18.59 5.00
N GLU A 445 7.35 19.91 5.10
CA GLU A 445 6.81 20.73 4.01
C GLU A 445 7.71 20.67 2.76
N SER A 446 9.02 20.69 2.93
CA SER A 446 9.95 20.52 1.80
C SER A 446 9.77 19.16 1.10
N ASN A 447 9.54 18.09 1.85
CA ASN A 447 9.27 16.76 1.30
C ASN A 447 7.88 16.64 0.66
N LEU A 448 6.90 17.44 1.09
CA LEU A 448 5.61 17.53 0.37
C LEU A 448 5.80 18.17 -1.02
N TYR A 449 6.60 19.20 -1.15
CA TYR A 449 6.91 19.78 -2.48
C TYR A 449 7.65 18.77 -3.37
N GLU A 450 8.60 18.02 -2.81
CA GLU A 450 9.29 16.96 -3.53
C GLU A 450 8.32 15.89 -4.02
N LEU A 451 7.37 15.47 -3.17
CA LEU A 451 6.33 14.52 -3.56
C LEU A 451 5.49 15.06 -4.74
N VAL A 452 5.07 16.33 -4.69
CA VAL A 452 4.31 16.95 -5.79
C VAL A 452 5.10 16.92 -7.10
N ASP A 453 6.39 17.26 -7.07
CA ASP A 453 7.26 17.20 -8.25
C ASP A 453 7.36 15.77 -8.81
N GLN A 454 7.45 14.76 -7.93
CA GLN A 454 7.49 13.34 -8.33
C GLN A 454 6.14 12.86 -8.90
N LEU A 455 5.02 13.33 -8.36
CA LEU A 455 3.69 13.05 -8.91
C LEU A 455 3.51 13.67 -10.31
N ASP A 456 4.00 14.88 -10.51
CA ASP A 456 3.99 15.53 -11.82
C ASP A 456 4.87 14.78 -12.83
N PHE A 457 6.04 14.33 -12.40
CA PHE A 457 6.90 13.49 -13.23
C PHE A 457 6.20 12.18 -13.61
N ALA A 458 5.62 11.46 -12.64
CA ALA A 458 4.92 10.20 -12.87
C ALA A 458 3.74 10.37 -13.85
N ARG A 459 3.00 11.48 -13.72
CA ARG A 459 1.84 11.83 -14.57
C ARG A 459 2.23 12.10 -16.01
N ASN A 460 3.36 12.75 -16.22
CA ASN A 460 3.81 13.22 -17.53
C ASN A 460 4.73 12.24 -18.26
N LYS A 461 5.20 11.18 -17.59
CA LYS A 461 6.04 10.17 -18.23
C LYS A 461 5.20 9.29 -19.14
N LYS A 462 5.55 9.33 -20.46
CA LYS A 462 4.88 8.57 -21.52
C LYS A 462 5.29 7.10 -21.54
#